data_92edee4dacecc0551a7e529386527fcb
#
_entry.id   92edee4dacecc0551a7e529386527fcb
#
_cell.length_a   1.000
_cell.length_b   1.000
_cell.length_c   1.000
_cell.angle_alpha   90.00
_cell.angle_beta   90.00
_cell.angle_gamma   90.00
#
_symmetry.space_group_name_H-M   'P 1'
#
loop_
_entity.id
_entity.type
_entity.pdbx_description
1 polymer ?
#
loop_
_entity_poly.entity_id
_entity_poly.type
_entity_poly.pdbx_seq_one_letter_code
_entity_poly.pdbx_strand_id
1 'polypeptide(L)'
;MLKVVEAFSGIGSQVEALKNIKIDYEVSATVDWEISAIYTYDILHNGKQNLKDYRLHHKESIVDKLTTYNLSSNGKDPITRRAMMAMPTVQLKSLLAAIERTNNLIDITSVNADQLPNDIDVLTYSFPCQDLSVSSFWHNNFSGITKGVGNKSGLLWEIERLLKDFSNKNKPFPKFLLMENVSAILSRHHIDNFNLWKKFLEDLGYYNQVYTLNSNKFNVAQDRQRTFMISVLCETPIIESNVDHYFSLNNLENVDLLKTKNISDYLRLDYDNNQYLHEAILATPNFTESRKKIMENNRILAVDRLANEHLNAATLTTKQDRNPNSGIIKFEKEVIKIGSQYRNLTPRECFLLMGFKENDFDTIIENDLEVLSGKKFLSNARLYKLTGNSIVVPVLEEIFKQINQINTEILKPTVSILQ
;
A
#
# COMPACT_ATOMS: atom_id res chain seq x y z
N MET A 1 5.75 11.68 19.31
CA MET A 1 4.75 11.60 18.24
C MET A 1 5.43 11.89 16.91
N LEU A 2 5.27 11.03 15.89
CA LEU A 2 5.76 11.24 14.53
C LEU A 2 4.69 11.90 13.67
N LYS A 3 5.01 12.99 12.98
CA LYS A 3 4.12 13.60 11.98
C LYS A 3 4.41 13.02 10.61
N VAL A 4 3.39 12.37 10.03
CA VAL A 4 3.50 11.58 8.81
C VAL A 4 2.67 12.21 7.69
N VAL A 5 3.24 12.28 6.51
CA VAL A 5 2.54 12.55 5.25
C VAL A 5 2.67 11.32 4.37
N GLU A 6 1.55 10.76 3.92
CA GLU A 6 1.54 9.55 3.09
C GLU A 6 1.21 9.89 1.64
N ALA A 7 2.22 10.00 0.78
CA ALA A 7 2.01 10.07 -0.66
C ALA A 7 1.82 8.66 -1.25
N PHE A 8 0.79 8.51 -2.10
CA PHE A 8 0.33 7.21 -2.62
C PHE A 8 -0.12 6.28 -1.49
N SER A 9 -0.95 6.80 -0.59
CA SER A 9 -1.28 6.19 0.71
C SER A 9 -1.95 4.82 0.60
N GLY A 10 -2.62 4.51 -0.52
CA GLY A 10 -3.34 3.25 -0.70
C GLY A 10 -4.37 3.04 0.40
N ILE A 11 -4.26 1.92 1.14
CA ILE A 11 -5.12 1.61 2.28
C ILE A 11 -4.43 1.83 3.64
N GLY A 12 -3.28 2.54 3.68
CA GLY A 12 -2.61 2.93 4.92
C GLY A 12 -1.85 1.80 5.62
N SER A 13 -1.06 1.01 4.88
CA SER A 13 -0.17 0.00 5.48
C SER A 13 0.83 0.61 6.47
N GLN A 14 1.26 1.83 6.22
CA GLN A 14 2.18 2.60 7.07
C GLN A 14 1.53 2.92 8.42
N VAL A 15 0.28 3.39 8.39
CA VAL A 15 -0.51 3.65 9.61
C VAL A 15 -0.71 2.37 10.40
N GLU A 16 -1.03 1.25 9.73
CA GLU A 16 -1.23 -0.02 10.42
C GLU A 16 0.08 -0.50 11.09
N ALA A 17 1.22 -0.32 10.44
CA ALA A 17 2.52 -0.63 11.03
C ALA A 17 2.80 0.21 12.28
N LEU A 18 2.57 1.52 12.22
CA LEU A 18 2.75 2.43 13.37
C LEU A 18 1.83 2.07 14.55
N LYS A 19 0.57 1.72 14.28
CA LYS A 19 -0.37 1.21 15.30
C LYS A 19 0.15 -0.05 15.98
N ASN A 20 0.63 -1.02 15.18
CA ASN A 20 1.07 -2.32 15.67
C ASN A 20 2.28 -2.20 16.60
N ILE A 21 3.24 -1.34 16.29
CA ILE A 21 4.44 -1.11 17.09
C ILE A 21 4.25 -0.03 18.18
N LYS A 22 3.03 0.52 18.29
CA LYS A 22 2.63 1.49 19.33
C LYS A 22 3.50 2.74 19.38
N ILE A 23 3.92 3.23 18.25
CA ILE A 23 4.56 4.54 18.12
C ILE A 23 3.46 5.60 18.01
N ASP A 24 3.57 6.67 18.81
CA ASP A 24 2.68 7.81 18.68
C ASP A 24 2.90 8.52 17.35
N TYR A 25 1.84 8.68 16.57
CA TYR A 25 1.87 9.30 15.25
C TYR A 25 0.64 10.19 15.00
N GLU A 26 0.80 11.10 14.06
CA GLU A 26 -0.26 11.91 13.46
C GLU A 26 -0.11 11.86 11.94
N VAL A 27 -1.14 11.44 11.23
CA VAL A 27 -1.17 11.57 9.76
C VAL A 27 -1.71 12.96 9.44
N SER A 28 -0.83 13.85 9.01
CA SER A 28 -1.18 15.24 8.73
C SER A 28 -1.83 15.42 7.35
N ALA A 29 -1.49 14.59 6.39
CA ALA A 29 -2.11 14.54 5.06
C ALA A 29 -1.87 13.18 4.39
N THR A 30 -2.80 12.81 3.53
CA THR A 30 -2.67 11.69 2.59
C THR A 30 -2.71 12.20 1.15
N VAL A 31 -2.17 11.44 0.21
CA VAL A 31 -2.29 11.72 -1.23
C VAL A 31 -2.60 10.41 -1.94
N ASP A 32 -3.82 10.25 -2.38
CA ASP A 32 -4.24 9.15 -3.26
C ASP A 32 -5.44 9.61 -4.09
N TRP A 33 -5.51 9.22 -5.35
CA TRP A 33 -6.56 9.63 -6.27
C TRP A 33 -7.58 8.53 -6.57
N GLU A 34 -7.32 7.28 -6.15
CA GLU A 34 -8.18 6.15 -6.43
C GLU A 34 -9.27 6.02 -5.36
N ILE A 35 -10.53 6.19 -5.78
CA ILE A 35 -11.69 6.32 -4.87
C ILE A 35 -11.89 5.11 -3.94
N SER A 36 -11.52 3.88 -4.35
CA SER A 36 -11.64 2.74 -3.45
C SER A 36 -10.53 2.71 -2.41
N ALA A 37 -9.33 3.21 -2.74
CA ALA A 37 -8.25 3.36 -1.78
C ALA A 37 -8.60 4.42 -0.73
N ILE A 38 -9.00 5.62 -1.18
CA ILE A 38 -9.43 6.73 -0.31
C ILE A 38 -10.51 6.29 0.67
N TYR A 39 -11.56 5.65 0.15
CA TYR A 39 -12.67 5.18 0.98
C TYR A 39 -12.25 4.11 1.97
N THR A 40 -11.46 3.11 1.52
CA THR A 40 -11.00 2.02 2.38
C THR A 40 -10.04 2.52 3.46
N TYR A 41 -9.12 3.43 3.11
CA TYR A 41 -8.24 4.08 4.08
C TYR A 41 -9.05 4.71 5.21
N ASP A 42 -10.05 5.52 4.86
CA ASP A 42 -10.84 6.24 5.85
C ASP A 42 -11.62 5.30 6.79
N ILE A 43 -12.36 4.31 6.24
CA ILE A 43 -13.15 3.40 7.10
C ILE A 43 -12.27 2.47 7.94
N LEU A 44 -11.08 2.12 7.45
CA LEU A 44 -10.13 1.27 8.19
C LEU A 44 -9.48 2.02 9.36
N HIS A 45 -9.05 3.26 9.14
CA HIS A 45 -8.27 3.99 10.14
C HIS A 45 -9.09 4.95 10.99
N ASN A 46 -10.20 5.47 10.47
CA ASN A 46 -11.10 6.41 11.16
C ASN A 46 -12.46 5.80 11.53
N GLY A 47 -12.69 4.52 11.17
CA GLY A 47 -13.92 3.81 11.47
C GLY A 47 -15.15 4.32 10.71
N LYS A 48 -16.31 3.93 11.19
CA LYS A 48 -17.60 4.24 10.55
C LYS A 48 -17.80 5.72 10.28
N GLN A 49 -18.21 6.05 9.06
CA GLN A 49 -18.53 7.43 8.68
C GLN A 49 -19.85 7.91 9.27
N ASN A 50 -19.88 9.16 9.73
CA ASN A 50 -21.11 9.86 10.07
C ASN A 50 -21.48 10.83 8.93
N LEU A 51 -22.46 10.46 8.12
CA LEU A 51 -22.87 11.27 6.96
C LEU A 51 -23.96 12.32 7.31
N LYS A 52 -24.23 12.58 8.62
CA LYS A 52 -25.25 13.57 9.03
C LYS A 52 -24.93 14.98 8.55
N ASP A 53 -23.65 15.35 8.55
CA ASP A 53 -23.18 16.67 8.15
C ASP A 53 -23.38 16.92 6.64
N TYR A 54 -23.48 15.84 5.86
CA TYR A 54 -23.72 15.89 4.41
C TYR A 54 -25.19 15.76 4.01
N ARG A 55 -26.14 15.76 4.98
CA ARG A 55 -27.58 15.53 4.70
C ARG A 55 -28.15 16.56 3.75
N LEU A 56 -27.81 17.83 3.92
CA LEU A 56 -28.34 18.96 3.17
C LEU A 56 -27.61 19.21 1.86
N HIS A 57 -26.53 18.47 1.58
CA HIS A 57 -25.79 18.64 0.33
C HIS A 57 -26.55 17.97 -0.82
N HIS A 58 -26.92 18.77 -1.82
CA HIS A 58 -27.51 18.26 -3.06
C HIS A 58 -26.46 17.52 -3.88
N LYS A 59 -26.88 16.50 -4.63
CA LYS A 59 -25.99 15.67 -5.44
C LYS A 59 -25.11 16.49 -6.39
N GLU A 60 -25.69 17.46 -7.06
CA GLU A 60 -24.97 18.33 -8.00
C GLU A 60 -23.86 19.12 -7.31
N SER A 61 -24.13 19.72 -6.16
CA SER A 61 -23.15 20.46 -5.37
C SER A 61 -21.97 19.58 -4.93
N ILE A 62 -22.23 18.33 -4.53
CA ILE A 62 -21.17 17.37 -4.20
C ILE A 62 -20.35 17.02 -5.43
N VAL A 63 -21.01 16.75 -6.57
CA VAL A 63 -20.33 16.45 -7.83
C VAL A 63 -19.49 17.62 -8.27
N ASP A 64 -19.99 18.86 -8.20
CA ASP A 64 -19.23 20.06 -8.56
C ASP A 64 -17.96 20.19 -7.69
N LYS A 65 -18.07 19.92 -6.38
CA LYS A 65 -16.90 19.88 -5.49
C LYS A 65 -15.95 18.73 -5.84
N LEU A 66 -16.46 17.52 -6.06
CA LEU A 66 -15.61 16.36 -6.37
C LEU A 66 -14.95 16.46 -7.75
N THR A 67 -15.52 17.19 -8.70
CA THR A 67 -14.92 17.40 -10.02
C THR A 67 -13.74 18.40 -9.99
N THR A 68 -13.57 19.16 -8.91
CA THR A 68 -12.36 19.96 -8.71
C THR A 68 -11.15 19.10 -8.37
N TYR A 69 -11.37 17.84 -7.94
CA TYR A 69 -10.35 16.87 -7.65
C TYR A 69 -10.13 15.94 -8.84
N ASN A 70 -8.89 15.57 -9.09
CA ASN A 70 -8.52 14.64 -10.15
C ASN A 70 -8.68 13.18 -9.69
N LEU A 71 -9.93 12.77 -9.37
CA LEU A 71 -10.24 11.44 -8.84
C LEU A 71 -10.28 10.36 -9.92
N SER A 72 -9.90 9.13 -9.57
CA SER A 72 -9.94 7.97 -10.45
C SER A 72 -10.72 6.79 -9.85
N SER A 73 -11.49 6.07 -10.68
CA SER A 73 -12.17 4.83 -10.27
C SER A 73 -11.38 3.56 -10.60
N ASN A 74 -10.36 3.67 -11.44
CA ASN A 74 -9.58 2.54 -11.95
C ASN A 74 -8.06 2.69 -11.71
N GLY A 75 -7.60 3.85 -11.19
CA GLY A 75 -6.20 4.20 -11.00
C GLY A 75 -5.46 4.49 -12.33
N LYS A 76 -6.21 4.78 -13.42
CA LYS A 76 -5.64 5.03 -14.75
C LYS A 76 -6.09 6.36 -15.32
N ASP A 77 -7.40 6.60 -15.29
CA ASP A 77 -8.04 7.71 -15.93
C ASP A 77 -8.88 8.50 -14.92
N PRO A 78 -8.96 9.84 -15.05
CA PRO A 78 -9.83 10.65 -14.23
C PRO A 78 -11.31 10.30 -14.43
N ILE A 79 -12.10 10.42 -13.38
CA ILE A 79 -13.55 10.23 -13.45
C ILE A 79 -14.19 11.49 -14.05
N THR A 80 -14.95 11.31 -15.12
CA THR A 80 -15.69 12.43 -15.73
C THR A 80 -16.85 12.88 -14.86
N ARG A 81 -17.26 14.17 -14.97
CA ARG A 81 -18.44 14.70 -14.27
C ARG A 81 -19.70 13.87 -14.57
N ARG A 82 -19.88 13.42 -15.83
CA ARG A 82 -20.99 12.55 -16.22
C ARG A 82 -20.98 11.23 -15.46
N ALA A 83 -19.81 10.62 -15.30
CA ALA A 83 -19.67 9.36 -14.55
C ALA A 83 -19.94 9.57 -13.06
N MET A 84 -19.49 10.68 -12.46
CA MET A 84 -19.81 11.03 -11.07
C MET A 84 -21.31 11.25 -10.87
N MET A 85 -21.99 11.95 -11.81
CA MET A 85 -23.44 12.13 -11.77
C MET A 85 -24.22 10.80 -11.84
N ALA A 86 -23.66 9.76 -12.43
CA ALA A 86 -24.26 8.43 -12.47
C ALA A 86 -24.08 7.64 -11.15
N MET A 87 -23.16 8.06 -10.27
CA MET A 87 -22.92 7.38 -8.98
C MET A 87 -24.07 7.64 -7.99
N PRO A 88 -24.36 6.69 -7.08
CA PRO A 88 -25.30 6.92 -5.98
C PRO A 88 -24.87 8.09 -5.09
N THR A 89 -25.84 8.87 -4.64
CA THR A 89 -25.58 10.06 -3.80
C THR A 89 -24.86 9.69 -2.50
N VAL A 90 -25.19 8.55 -1.89
CA VAL A 90 -24.53 8.05 -0.68
C VAL A 90 -23.04 7.79 -0.93
N GLN A 91 -22.69 7.23 -2.08
CA GLN A 91 -21.29 7.00 -2.47
C GLN A 91 -20.52 8.32 -2.61
N LEU A 92 -21.12 9.32 -3.25
CA LEU A 92 -20.48 10.63 -3.41
C LEU A 92 -20.28 11.34 -2.07
N LYS A 93 -21.29 11.28 -1.17
CA LYS A 93 -21.18 11.81 0.20
C LYS A 93 -20.08 11.11 1.00
N SER A 94 -20.01 9.79 0.92
CA SER A 94 -18.99 9.01 1.61
C SER A 94 -17.59 9.29 1.07
N LEU A 95 -17.45 9.47 -0.24
CA LEU A 95 -16.17 9.83 -0.84
C LEU A 95 -15.71 11.22 -0.38
N LEU A 96 -16.61 12.20 -0.38
CA LEU A 96 -16.30 13.54 0.12
C LEU A 96 -15.91 13.52 1.60
N ALA A 97 -16.65 12.77 2.44
CA ALA A 97 -16.33 12.59 3.84
C ALA A 97 -14.95 11.93 4.04
N ALA A 98 -14.63 10.92 3.25
CA ALA A 98 -13.32 10.25 3.32
C ALA A 98 -12.17 11.21 2.98
N ILE A 99 -12.33 12.02 1.92
CA ILE A 99 -11.33 13.03 1.53
C ILE A 99 -11.09 14.04 2.66
N GLU A 100 -12.16 14.54 3.26
CA GLU A 100 -12.06 15.56 4.32
C GLU A 100 -11.50 14.98 5.63
N ARG A 101 -11.93 13.76 6.03
CA ARG A 101 -11.48 13.11 7.27
C ARG A 101 -10.00 12.71 7.24
N THR A 102 -9.46 12.41 6.06
CA THR A 102 -8.07 11.98 5.88
C THR A 102 -7.16 13.12 5.41
N ASN A 103 -7.68 14.34 5.30
CA ASN A 103 -6.97 15.46 4.67
C ASN A 103 -6.28 15.05 3.38
N ASN A 104 -7.04 14.39 2.48
CA ASN A 104 -6.49 13.83 1.25
C ASN A 104 -6.33 14.91 0.18
N LEU A 105 -5.10 15.13 -0.24
CA LEU A 105 -4.72 16.11 -1.28
C LEU A 105 -4.85 15.57 -2.71
N ILE A 106 -5.29 14.33 -2.86
CA ILE A 106 -5.70 13.63 -4.08
C ILE A 106 -4.56 13.38 -5.07
N ASP A 107 -4.11 14.39 -5.78
CA ASP A 107 -3.21 14.25 -6.93
C ASP A 107 -1.84 14.83 -6.65
N ILE A 108 -0.85 13.97 -6.55
CA ILE A 108 0.55 14.34 -6.25
C ILE A 108 1.08 15.40 -7.24
N THR A 109 0.59 15.43 -8.48
CA THR A 109 1.03 16.39 -9.49
C THR A 109 0.57 17.81 -9.19
N SER A 110 -0.44 17.97 -8.36
CA SER A 110 -0.98 19.28 -7.93
C SER A 110 -0.60 19.68 -6.50
N VAL A 111 -0.08 18.73 -5.70
CA VAL A 111 0.36 19.00 -4.32
C VAL A 111 1.54 19.98 -4.34
N ASN A 112 1.48 20.99 -3.48
CA ASN A 112 2.56 21.93 -3.26
C ASN A 112 2.92 22.03 -1.77
N ALA A 113 4.08 22.61 -1.47
CA ALA A 113 4.60 22.66 -0.11
C ALA A 113 3.68 23.44 0.86
N ASP A 114 2.91 24.44 0.42
CA ASP A 114 2.03 25.22 1.30
C ASP A 114 0.86 24.42 1.84
N GLN A 115 0.46 23.36 1.15
CA GLN A 115 -0.62 22.46 1.58
C GLN A 115 -0.16 21.46 2.66
N LEU A 116 1.14 21.37 2.91
CA LEU A 116 1.75 20.44 3.86
C LEU A 116 2.23 21.18 5.11
N PRO A 117 2.28 20.52 6.29
CA PRO A 117 2.80 21.12 7.51
C PRO A 117 4.31 21.47 7.41
N ASN A 118 4.79 22.33 8.31
CA ASN A 118 6.21 22.72 8.34
C ASN A 118 7.10 21.75 9.12
N ASP A 119 6.51 20.81 9.86
CA ASP A 119 7.20 19.95 10.83
C ASP A 119 6.95 18.48 10.54
N ILE A 120 7.07 18.08 9.28
CA ILE A 120 6.94 16.69 8.83
C ILE A 120 8.12 15.89 9.36
N ASP A 121 7.86 14.86 10.14
CA ASP A 121 8.89 13.90 10.49
C ASP A 121 9.13 12.89 9.35
N VAL A 122 8.07 12.29 8.79
CA VAL A 122 8.18 11.27 7.75
C VAL A 122 7.28 11.59 6.55
N LEU A 123 7.85 11.67 5.35
CA LEU A 123 7.12 11.64 4.08
C LEU A 123 7.32 10.27 3.44
N THR A 124 6.24 9.48 3.32
CA THR A 124 6.28 8.20 2.60
C THR A 124 5.84 8.37 1.15
N TYR A 125 6.44 7.59 0.22
CA TYR A 125 6.07 7.63 -1.19
C TYR A 125 6.31 6.29 -1.88
N SER A 126 5.23 5.58 -2.16
CA SER A 126 5.21 4.31 -2.90
C SER A 126 4.53 4.51 -4.26
N PHE A 127 5.24 5.15 -5.17
CA PHE A 127 4.71 5.50 -6.49
C PHE A 127 4.43 4.27 -7.37
N PRO A 128 3.53 4.37 -8.38
CA PRO A 128 3.13 3.24 -9.19
C PRO A 128 4.32 2.52 -9.87
N CYS A 129 4.35 1.18 -9.75
CA CYS A 129 5.40 0.32 -10.31
C CYS A 129 5.06 -0.24 -11.70
N GLN A 130 3.97 0.22 -12.34
CA GLN A 130 3.44 -0.42 -13.54
C GLN A 130 4.44 -0.46 -14.71
N ASP A 131 5.27 0.56 -14.85
CA ASP A 131 6.29 0.66 -15.90
C ASP A 131 7.64 0.06 -15.50
N LEU A 132 7.79 -0.31 -14.21
CA LEU A 132 9.00 -0.95 -13.64
C LEU A 132 8.87 -2.47 -13.55
N SER A 133 7.64 -3.00 -13.50
CA SER A 133 7.40 -4.41 -13.23
C SER A 133 7.81 -5.31 -14.40
N VAL A 134 8.16 -6.58 -14.10
CA VAL A 134 8.48 -7.59 -15.12
C VAL A 134 7.35 -7.72 -16.16
N SER A 135 6.09 -7.46 -15.78
CA SER A 135 4.97 -7.46 -16.71
C SER A 135 5.04 -6.34 -17.78
N SER A 136 5.74 -5.24 -17.52
CA SER A 136 5.93 -4.18 -18.52
C SER A 136 6.88 -4.60 -19.63
N PHE A 137 7.88 -5.44 -19.33
CA PHE A 137 8.79 -6.01 -20.34
C PHE A 137 8.05 -6.86 -21.39
N TRP A 138 7.01 -7.58 -20.97
CA TRP A 138 6.16 -8.37 -21.88
C TRP A 138 5.35 -7.50 -22.87
N HIS A 139 5.22 -6.20 -22.56
CA HIS A 139 4.55 -5.21 -23.41
C HIS A 139 5.54 -4.24 -24.08
N ASN A 140 6.84 -4.56 -24.11
CA ASN A 140 7.91 -3.72 -24.66
C ASN A 140 7.92 -2.28 -24.08
N ASN A 141 7.48 -2.10 -22.83
CA ASN A 141 7.54 -0.82 -22.13
C ASN A 141 8.76 -0.78 -21.22
N PHE A 142 9.79 -0.03 -21.63
CA PHE A 142 11.05 0.14 -20.91
C PHE A 142 11.18 1.53 -20.31
N SER A 143 10.12 2.33 -20.31
CA SER A 143 10.17 3.74 -19.85
C SER A 143 10.49 3.87 -18.36
N GLY A 144 10.05 2.91 -17.53
CA GLY A 144 10.37 2.84 -16.09
C GLY A 144 10.20 4.19 -15.38
N ILE A 145 11.24 4.63 -14.68
CA ILE A 145 11.34 5.95 -14.03
C ILE A 145 12.12 6.98 -14.89
N THR A 146 12.09 6.86 -16.20
CA THR A 146 12.76 7.83 -17.09
C THR A 146 12.10 9.21 -16.93
N LYS A 147 12.91 10.23 -16.66
CA LYS A 147 12.46 11.60 -16.43
C LYS A 147 11.88 12.21 -17.70
N GLY A 148 10.71 12.85 -17.59
CA GLY A 148 10.09 13.59 -18.70
C GLY A 148 9.26 12.78 -19.70
N VAL A 149 9.08 11.47 -19.49
CA VAL A 149 8.33 10.60 -20.42
C VAL A 149 6.81 10.55 -20.13
N GLY A 150 6.36 11.14 -19.01
CA GLY A 150 4.92 11.20 -18.67
C GLY A 150 4.28 9.86 -18.33
N ASN A 151 5.07 8.85 -17.95
CA ASN A 151 4.62 7.53 -17.52
C ASN A 151 4.25 7.51 -16.03
N LYS A 152 3.56 6.46 -15.57
CA LYS A 152 3.07 6.37 -14.19
C LYS A 152 4.19 6.21 -13.16
N SER A 153 5.23 5.47 -13.48
CA SER A 153 6.41 5.33 -12.60
C SER A 153 7.25 6.62 -12.57
N GLY A 154 7.05 7.51 -13.52
CA GLY A 154 7.62 8.87 -13.54
C GLY A 154 7.07 9.80 -12.44
N LEU A 155 6.02 9.39 -11.71
CA LEU A 155 5.52 10.13 -10.55
C LEU A 155 6.53 10.20 -9.38
N LEU A 156 7.64 9.45 -9.43
CA LEU A 156 8.80 9.70 -8.58
C LEU A 156 9.28 11.16 -8.68
N TRP A 157 9.28 11.72 -9.89
CA TRP A 157 9.78 13.09 -10.14
C TRP A 157 8.82 14.18 -9.63
N GLU A 158 7.59 13.83 -9.26
CA GLU A 158 6.69 14.74 -8.54
C GLU A 158 7.13 14.92 -7.08
N ILE A 159 7.77 13.93 -6.49
CA ILE A 159 8.43 14.11 -5.18
C ILE A 159 9.65 15.04 -5.30
N GLU A 160 10.42 14.92 -6.39
CA GLU A 160 11.51 15.90 -6.69
C GLU A 160 10.95 17.32 -6.81
N ARG A 161 9.86 17.49 -7.58
CA ARG A 161 9.19 18.79 -7.74
C ARG A 161 8.73 19.35 -6.39
N LEU A 162 8.12 18.50 -5.56
CA LEU A 162 7.63 18.88 -4.24
C LEU A 162 8.79 19.31 -3.31
N LEU A 163 9.89 18.55 -3.25
CA LEU A 163 11.07 18.92 -2.46
C LEU A 163 11.71 20.23 -2.97
N LYS A 164 11.76 20.46 -4.28
CA LYS A 164 12.19 21.75 -4.82
C LYS A 164 11.27 22.90 -4.41
N ASP A 165 9.95 22.65 -4.33
CA ASP A 165 8.99 23.65 -3.86
C ASP A 165 9.20 23.97 -2.37
N PHE A 166 9.52 22.97 -1.52
CA PHE A 166 9.96 23.19 -0.14
C PHE A 166 11.18 24.14 -0.08
N SER A 167 12.21 23.85 -0.88
CA SER A 167 13.42 24.67 -0.96
C SER A 167 13.11 26.11 -1.40
N ASN A 168 12.35 26.27 -2.48
CA ASN A 168 12.01 27.58 -3.04
C ASN A 168 11.21 28.46 -2.06
N LYS A 169 10.45 27.83 -1.18
CA LYS A 169 9.63 28.49 -0.16
C LYS A 169 10.30 28.60 1.20
N ASN A 170 11.56 28.19 1.30
CA ASN A 170 12.31 28.11 2.56
C ASN A 170 11.56 27.32 3.66
N LYS A 171 10.82 26.29 3.27
CA LYS A 171 10.17 25.38 4.22
C LYS A 171 11.15 24.29 4.66
N PRO A 172 11.10 23.87 5.95
CA PRO A 172 11.89 22.74 6.42
C PRO A 172 11.56 21.48 5.64
N PHE A 173 12.58 20.74 5.22
CA PHE A 173 12.40 19.42 4.61
C PHE A 173 11.88 18.39 5.63
N PRO A 174 11.14 17.35 5.20
CA PRO A 174 10.85 16.18 6.05
C PRO A 174 12.14 15.58 6.60
N LYS A 175 12.14 15.17 7.87
CA LYS A 175 13.33 14.55 8.48
C LYS A 175 13.67 13.21 7.84
N PHE A 176 12.63 12.46 7.47
CA PHE A 176 12.75 11.17 6.81
C PHE A 176 11.92 11.13 5.54
N LEU A 177 12.48 10.52 4.50
CA LEU A 177 11.73 10.11 3.33
C LEU A 177 11.75 8.58 3.27
N LEU A 178 10.59 7.94 3.10
CA LEU A 178 10.48 6.49 2.97
C LEU A 178 9.91 6.11 1.61
N MET A 179 10.77 5.57 0.75
CA MET A 179 10.38 5.03 -0.55
C MET A 179 10.09 3.53 -0.46
N GLU A 180 9.07 3.08 -1.19
CA GLU A 180 8.89 1.65 -1.51
C GLU A 180 8.63 1.47 -3.00
N ASN A 181 9.20 0.42 -3.61
CA ASN A 181 8.86 -0.01 -4.97
C ASN A 181 9.28 -1.47 -5.22
N VAL A 182 8.95 -1.98 -6.41
CA VAL A 182 9.43 -3.30 -6.86
C VAL A 182 10.95 -3.32 -7.01
N SER A 183 11.59 -4.47 -6.74
CA SER A 183 13.04 -4.61 -6.81
C SER A 183 13.64 -4.38 -8.21
N ALA A 184 12.79 -4.42 -9.25
CA ALA A 184 13.19 -4.07 -10.61
C ALA A 184 13.69 -2.62 -10.76
N ILE A 185 13.40 -1.71 -9.81
CA ILE A 185 13.95 -0.35 -9.80
C ILE A 185 15.50 -0.34 -9.77
N LEU A 186 16.12 -1.38 -9.20
CA LEU A 186 17.57 -1.57 -9.16
C LEU A 186 18.13 -2.33 -10.37
N SER A 187 17.29 -2.68 -11.34
CA SER A 187 17.75 -3.36 -12.56
C SER A 187 18.62 -2.46 -13.44
N ARG A 188 19.40 -3.07 -14.33
CA ARG A 188 20.28 -2.34 -15.29
C ARG A 188 19.53 -1.29 -16.12
N HIS A 189 18.23 -1.47 -16.35
CA HIS A 189 17.43 -0.53 -17.14
C HIS A 189 17.00 0.72 -16.35
N HIS A 190 17.02 0.65 -15.03
CA HIS A 190 16.46 1.71 -14.18
C HIS A 190 17.46 2.29 -13.18
N ILE A 191 18.61 1.62 -12.97
CA ILE A 191 19.60 1.97 -11.94
C ILE A 191 20.16 3.39 -12.14
N ASP A 192 20.36 3.83 -13.37
CA ASP A 192 20.91 5.16 -13.63
C ASP A 192 19.94 6.27 -13.17
N ASN A 193 18.65 6.12 -13.47
CA ASN A 193 17.63 7.06 -13.01
C ASN A 193 17.45 6.99 -11.48
N PHE A 194 17.58 5.79 -10.89
CA PHE A 194 17.55 5.64 -9.44
C PHE A 194 18.76 6.30 -8.78
N ASN A 195 19.94 6.21 -9.36
CA ASN A 195 21.15 6.91 -8.89
C ASN A 195 21.02 8.43 -9.03
N LEU A 196 20.40 8.94 -10.11
CA LEU A 196 20.10 10.35 -10.24
C LEU A 196 19.16 10.83 -9.12
N TRP A 197 18.16 10.03 -8.77
CA TRP A 197 17.27 10.33 -7.65
C TRP A 197 18.02 10.36 -6.31
N LYS A 198 18.84 9.35 -6.03
CA LYS A 198 19.67 9.33 -4.82
C LYS A 198 20.57 10.57 -4.74
N LYS A 199 21.26 10.85 -5.83
CA LYS A 199 22.15 12.02 -5.91
C LYS A 199 21.41 13.33 -5.61
N PHE A 200 20.22 13.50 -6.17
CA PHE A 200 19.39 14.67 -5.86
C PHE A 200 19.08 14.79 -4.37
N LEU A 201 18.77 13.69 -3.69
CA LEU A 201 18.52 13.69 -2.24
C LEU A 201 19.79 13.97 -1.43
N GLU A 202 20.93 13.42 -1.85
CA GLU A 202 22.25 13.70 -1.25
C GLU A 202 22.58 15.20 -1.35
N ASP A 203 22.32 15.81 -2.50
CA ASP A 203 22.53 17.25 -2.70
C ASP A 203 21.60 18.13 -1.82
N LEU A 204 20.49 17.58 -1.33
CA LEU A 204 19.62 18.21 -0.31
C LEU A 204 20.03 17.91 1.13
N GLY A 205 21.07 17.11 1.36
CA GLY A 205 21.56 16.75 2.69
C GLY A 205 20.98 15.44 3.26
N TYR A 206 20.36 14.59 2.43
CA TYR A 206 19.87 13.29 2.89
C TYR A 206 20.93 12.20 2.78
N TYR A 207 21.13 11.44 3.84
CA TYR A 207 21.77 10.13 3.81
C TYR A 207 20.75 9.08 3.34
N ASN A 208 21.13 8.17 2.42
CA ASN A 208 20.20 7.22 1.79
C ASN A 208 20.59 5.77 2.08
N GLN A 209 19.80 5.07 2.90
CA GLN A 209 19.92 3.62 3.11
C GLN A 209 18.93 2.88 2.21
N VAL A 210 19.44 2.00 1.37
CA VAL A 210 18.63 1.16 0.45
C VAL A 210 18.62 -0.28 0.93
N TYR A 211 17.44 -0.89 0.92
CA TYR A 211 17.21 -2.29 1.27
C TYR A 211 16.42 -3.01 0.18
N THR A 212 16.72 -4.29 -0.01
CA THR A 212 15.87 -5.22 -0.78
C THR A 212 15.36 -6.31 0.15
N LEU A 213 14.13 -6.16 0.63
CA LEU A 213 13.55 -7.00 1.67
C LEU A 213 12.51 -7.97 1.10
N ASN A 214 12.52 -9.22 1.57
CA ASN A 214 11.50 -10.21 1.26
C ASN A 214 10.62 -10.44 2.49
N SER A 215 9.30 -10.30 2.34
CA SER A 215 8.34 -10.41 3.43
C SER A 215 8.38 -11.75 4.19
N ASN A 216 8.84 -12.83 3.55
CA ASN A 216 8.96 -14.13 4.21
C ASN A 216 10.01 -14.16 5.34
N LYS A 217 10.94 -13.22 5.37
CA LYS A 217 11.90 -13.03 6.46
C LYS A 217 11.34 -12.24 7.64
N PHE A 218 10.17 -11.64 7.46
CA PHE A 218 9.46 -10.82 8.44
C PHE A 218 8.21 -11.52 8.98
N ASN A 219 8.30 -12.84 9.17
CA ASN A 219 7.23 -13.69 9.72
C ASN A 219 5.90 -13.65 8.94
N VAL A 220 5.97 -13.54 7.62
CA VAL A 220 4.82 -13.58 6.70
C VAL A 220 4.97 -14.72 5.72
N ALA A 221 3.94 -15.56 5.55
CA ALA A 221 3.98 -16.69 4.62
C ALA A 221 3.73 -16.26 3.16
N GLN A 222 4.44 -15.21 2.71
CA GLN A 222 4.40 -14.70 1.34
C GLN A 222 5.81 -14.35 0.85
N ASP A 223 6.16 -14.80 -0.35
CA ASP A 223 7.38 -14.39 -1.06
C ASP A 223 7.10 -13.11 -1.85
N ARG A 224 7.37 -11.96 -1.22
CA ARG A 224 7.21 -10.63 -1.82
C ARG A 224 8.46 -9.80 -1.57
N GLN A 225 9.29 -9.68 -2.59
CA GLN A 225 10.50 -8.87 -2.54
C GLN A 225 10.21 -7.44 -3.00
N ARG A 226 10.69 -6.45 -2.21
CA ARG A 226 10.54 -5.03 -2.50
C ARG A 226 11.81 -4.28 -2.14
N THR A 227 12.05 -3.18 -2.85
CA THR A 227 13.10 -2.22 -2.51
C THR A 227 12.50 -1.11 -1.67
N PHE A 228 13.17 -0.83 -0.55
CA PHE A 228 12.88 0.29 0.33
C PHE A 228 14.09 1.22 0.37
N MET A 229 13.86 2.51 0.51
CA MET A 229 14.92 3.47 0.78
C MET A 229 14.47 4.38 1.91
N ILE A 230 15.27 4.42 2.97
CA ILE A 230 15.13 5.36 4.08
C ILE A 230 16.14 6.47 3.84
N SER A 231 15.65 7.69 3.61
CA SER A 231 16.49 8.87 3.49
C SER A 231 16.37 9.70 4.75
N VAL A 232 17.48 9.99 5.41
CA VAL A 232 17.55 10.74 6.69
C VAL A 232 18.19 12.09 6.43
N LEU A 233 17.52 13.18 6.78
CA LEU A 233 18.05 14.53 6.66
C LEU A 233 19.14 14.73 7.71
N CYS A 234 20.38 14.93 7.26
CA CYS A 234 21.54 15.08 8.10
C CYS A 234 22.06 16.54 8.04
N GLU A 235 21.79 17.32 9.09
CA GLU A 235 22.18 18.74 9.15
C GLU A 235 23.68 18.96 9.35
N THR A 236 24.40 17.92 9.81
CA THR A 236 25.85 17.98 10.06
C THR A 236 26.53 16.67 9.67
N PRO A 237 27.84 16.71 9.31
CA PRO A 237 28.61 15.49 9.04
C PRO A 237 28.66 14.50 10.22
N ILE A 238 28.54 14.99 11.45
CA ILE A 238 28.53 14.15 12.65
C ILE A 238 27.24 13.32 12.70
N ILE A 239 26.08 13.96 12.41
CA ILE A 239 24.79 13.27 12.33
C ILE A 239 24.84 12.23 11.21
N GLU A 240 25.36 12.57 10.05
CA GLU A 240 25.51 11.66 8.92
C GLU A 240 26.35 10.42 9.28
N SER A 241 27.49 10.63 9.93
CA SER A 241 28.36 9.54 10.40
C SER A 241 27.65 8.65 11.43
N ASN A 242 26.86 9.22 12.33
CA ASN A 242 26.09 8.44 13.31
C ASN A 242 24.97 7.64 12.64
N VAL A 243 24.30 8.20 11.64
CA VAL A 243 23.27 7.52 10.85
C VAL A 243 23.86 6.37 10.04
N ASP A 244 25.00 6.58 9.38
CA ASP A 244 25.73 5.53 8.65
C ASP A 244 26.13 4.40 9.59
N HIS A 245 26.73 4.74 10.74
CA HIS A 245 27.09 3.76 11.76
C HIS A 245 25.88 2.98 12.27
N TYR A 246 24.74 3.64 12.52
CA TYR A 246 23.51 2.98 12.93
C TYR A 246 23.05 1.95 11.90
N PHE A 247 22.99 2.30 10.62
CA PHE A 247 22.56 1.38 9.57
C PHE A 247 23.55 0.23 9.35
N SER A 248 24.85 0.45 9.55
CA SER A 248 25.86 -0.60 9.46
C SER A 248 25.65 -1.69 10.50
N LEU A 249 25.20 -1.33 11.71
CA LEU A 249 24.91 -2.26 12.81
C LEU A 249 23.50 -2.89 12.71
N ASN A 250 22.55 -2.20 12.10
CA ASN A 250 21.14 -2.56 12.10
C ASN A 250 20.61 -2.82 10.67
N ASN A 251 21.35 -3.58 9.86
CA ASN A 251 20.96 -3.86 8.49
C ASN A 251 19.78 -4.82 8.42
N LEU A 252 18.62 -4.34 7.90
CA LEU A 252 17.39 -5.13 7.77
C LEU A 252 17.49 -6.28 6.76
N GLU A 253 18.44 -6.27 5.84
CA GLU A 253 18.66 -7.41 4.93
C GLU A 253 19.18 -8.65 5.65
N ASN A 254 19.81 -8.46 6.83
CA ASN A 254 20.30 -9.54 7.70
C ASN A 254 19.23 -10.04 8.68
N VAL A 255 18.07 -9.39 8.73
CA VAL A 255 16.96 -9.81 9.60
C VAL A 255 16.35 -11.10 9.05
N ASP A 256 16.17 -12.07 9.94
CA ASP A 256 15.41 -13.29 9.71
C ASP A 256 14.62 -13.58 10.98
N LEU A 257 13.42 -12.99 11.05
CA LEU A 257 12.57 -13.12 12.22
C LEU A 257 12.11 -14.56 12.38
N LEU A 258 12.04 -15.03 13.63
CA LEU A 258 11.55 -16.37 13.93
C LEU A 258 10.16 -16.58 13.31
N LYS A 259 10.06 -17.58 12.44
CA LYS A 259 8.80 -17.94 11.80
C LYS A 259 7.87 -18.60 12.82
N THR A 260 6.95 -17.82 13.34
CA THR A 260 5.86 -18.29 14.21
C THR A 260 4.59 -18.54 13.44
N LYS A 261 4.46 -18.03 12.21
CA LYS A 261 3.29 -18.17 11.33
C LYS A 261 3.61 -19.01 10.10
N ASN A 262 2.72 -19.94 9.79
CA ASN A 262 2.72 -20.75 8.58
C ASN A 262 1.62 -20.29 7.64
N ILE A 263 1.57 -20.79 6.41
CA ILE A 263 0.50 -20.46 5.45
C ILE A 263 -0.90 -20.77 6.01
N SER A 264 -1.04 -21.84 6.82
CA SER A 264 -2.30 -22.22 7.48
C SER A 264 -2.89 -21.13 8.36
N ASP A 265 -2.05 -20.27 8.97
CA ASP A 265 -2.50 -19.18 9.84
C ASP A 265 -3.22 -18.07 9.07
N TYR A 266 -3.00 -18.02 7.77
CA TYR A 266 -3.59 -17.02 6.86
C TYR A 266 -4.80 -17.54 6.09
N LEU A 267 -4.96 -18.90 6.01
CA LEU A 267 -6.04 -19.53 5.26
C LEU A 267 -7.28 -19.73 6.15
N ARG A 268 -8.45 -19.50 5.57
CA ARG A 268 -9.75 -19.67 6.23
C ARG A 268 -10.44 -20.91 5.65
N LEU A 269 -10.05 -22.07 6.19
CA LEU A 269 -10.47 -23.41 5.70
C LEU A 269 -11.58 -24.05 6.53
N ASP A 270 -12.00 -23.43 7.63
CA ASP A 270 -13.17 -23.85 8.41
C ASP A 270 -14.45 -23.44 7.68
N TYR A 271 -14.95 -24.34 6.84
CA TYR A 271 -16.16 -24.13 6.06
C TYR A 271 -17.47 -24.47 6.79
N ASP A 272 -17.41 -24.83 8.06
CA ASP A 272 -18.57 -24.88 8.94
C ASP A 272 -18.93 -23.46 9.40
N ASN A 273 -17.97 -22.53 9.34
CA ASN A 273 -18.21 -21.11 9.42
C ASN A 273 -18.84 -20.62 8.10
N ASN A 274 -20.11 -20.20 8.17
CA ASN A 274 -20.87 -19.74 7.00
C ASN A 274 -20.22 -18.55 6.27
N GLN A 275 -19.53 -17.65 6.98
CA GLN A 275 -18.84 -16.51 6.38
C GLN A 275 -17.66 -16.98 5.53
N TYR A 276 -16.82 -17.86 6.07
CA TYR A 276 -15.66 -18.39 5.34
C TYR A 276 -16.08 -19.25 4.15
N LEU A 277 -17.15 -20.05 4.32
CA LEU A 277 -17.74 -20.79 3.21
C LEU A 277 -18.23 -19.85 2.10
N HIS A 278 -18.96 -18.81 2.45
CA HIS A 278 -19.46 -17.83 1.48
C HIS A 278 -18.31 -17.12 0.74
N GLU A 279 -17.28 -16.65 1.46
CA GLU A 279 -16.09 -16.04 0.88
C GLU A 279 -15.36 -17.04 -0.06
N ALA A 280 -15.24 -18.29 0.33
CA ALA A 280 -14.63 -19.36 -0.47
C ALA A 280 -15.41 -19.62 -1.78
N ILE A 281 -16.74 -19.66 -1.71
CA ILE A 281 -17.61 -19.79 -2.89
C ILE A 281 -17.41 -18.62 -3.85
N LEU A 282 -17.39 -17.39 -3.33
CA LEU A 282 -17.16 -16.18 -4.15
C LEU A 282 -15.74 -16.12 -4.76
N ALA A 283 -14.76 -16.77 -4.12
CA ALA A 283 -13.39 -16.88 -4.62
C ALA A 283 -13.20 -18.04 -5.60
N THR A 284 -14.22 -18.88 -5.81
CA THR A 284 -14.17 -20.02 -6.75
C THR A 284 -14.50 -19.56 -8.16
N PRO A 285 -13.58 -19.67 -9.12
CA PRO A 285 -13.80 -19.21 -10.48
C PRO A 285 -14.73 -20.17 -11.24
N ASN A 286 -15.44 -19.63 -12.25
CA ASN A 286 -16.17 -20.46 -13.21
C ASN A 286 -15.19 -21.39 -13.93
N PHE A 287 -15.63 -22.61 -14.23
CA PHE A 287 -14.82 -23.61 -14.91
C PHE A 287 -14.84 -23.41 -16.43
N THR A 288 -13.77 -22.79 -16.94
CA THR A 288 -13.51 -22.68 -18.38
C THR A 288 -12.19 -23.36 -18.69
N GLU A 289 -11.99 -23.83 -19.93
CA GLU A 289 -10.75 -24.49 -20.34
C GLU A 289 -9.50 -23.62 -20.09
N SER A 290 -9.59 -22.32 -20.30
CA SER A 290 -8.50 -21.39 -19.98
C SER A 290 -8.17 -21.36 -18.49
N ARG A 291 -9.20 -21.33 -17.63
CA ARG A 291 -9.02 -21.31 -16.17
C ARG A 291 -8.54 -22.68 -15.66
N LYS A 292 -9.01 -23.77 -16.26
CA LYS A 292 -8.51 -25.10 -15.96
C LYS A 292 -7.00 -25.18 -16.14
N LYS A 293 -6.48 -24.71 -17.28
CA LYS A 293 -5.03 -24.66 -17.54
C LYS A 293 -4.28 -23.80 -16.52
N ILE A 294 -4.85 -22.65 -16.13
CA ILE A 294 -4.25 -21.79 -15.09
C ILE A 294 -4.19 -22.54 -13.75
N MET A 295 -5.24 -23.27 -13.38
CA MET A 295 -5.31 -24.04 -12.14
C MET A 295 -4.34 -25.22 -12.13
N GLU A 296 -4.28 -25.99 -13.21
CA GLU A 296 -3.41 -27.16 -13.35
C GLU A 296 -1.91 -26.80 -13.29
N ASN A 297 -1.54 -25.60 -13.73
CA ASN A 297 -0.16 -25.11 -13.73
C ASN A 297 0.18 -24.20 -12.53
N ASN A 298 -0.74 -24.00 -11.59
CA ASN A 298 -0.54 -23.12 -10.46
C ASN A 298 0.03 -23.87 -9.25
N ARG A 299 0.67 -23.11 -8.34
CA ARG A 299 1.06 -23.69 -7.05
C ARG A 299 -0.17 -23.91 -6.17
N ILE A 300 -0.22 -25.08 -5.55
CA ILE A 300 -1.22 -25.39 -4.53
C ILE A 300 -0.63 -24.97 -3.18
N LEU A 301 -1.37 -24.15 -2.44
CA LEU A 301 -0.99 -23.77 -1.09
C LEU A 301 -1.47 -24.86 -0.13
N ALA A 302 -0.54 -25.38 0.69
CA ALA A 302 -0.81 -26.49 1.56
C ALA A 302 -0.84 -26.09 3.02
N VAL A 303 -1.70 -26.79 3.71
CA VAL A 303 -1.82 -26.79 5.18
C VAL A 303 -0.95 -27.89 5.78
N ASP A 304 -0.68 -28.95 5.04
CA ASP A 304 0.08 -30.12 5.48
C ASP A 304 1.47 -30.17 4.83
N ARG A 305 2.49 -30.45 5.64
CA ARG A 305 3.90 -30.53 5.23
C ARG A 305 4.27 -31.82 4.49
N LEU A 306 3.36 -32.79 4.42
CA LEU A 306 3.62 -34.13 3.87
C LEU A 306 3.36 -34.22 2.36
N ALA A 307 2.72 -33.24 1.76
CA ALA A 307 2.53 -33.16 0.31
C ALA A 307 3.53 -32.19 -0.31
N ASN A 308 3.88 -32.37 -1.59
CA ASN A 308 4.73 -31.46 -2.38
C ASN A 308 4.04 -30.10 -2.64
N GLU A 309 3.60 -29.45 -1.59
CA GLU A 309 2.76 -28.27 -1.63
C GLU A 309 3.54 -27.06 -1.13
N HIS A 310 3.19 -25.88 -1.61
CA HIS A 310 3.91 -24.66 -1.28
C HIS A 310 3.45 -24.10 0.07
N LEU A 311 4.41 -23.90 0.98
CA LEU A 311 4.19 -23.35 2.33
C LEU A 311 4.14 -21.81 2.36
N ASN A 312 4.52 -21.15 1.26
CA ASN A 312 4.44 -19.70 1.11
C ASN A 312 3.64 -19.37 -0.15
N ALA A 313 2.78 -18.37 -0.05
CA ALA A 313 2.19 -17.74 -1.22
C ALA A 313 3.27 -17.00 -2.03
N ALA A 314 3.18 -17.00 -3.34
CA ALA A 314 3.96 -16.06 -4.13
C ALA A 314 3.35 -14.65 -4.02
N THR A 315 4.03 -13.66 -4.60
CA THR A 315 3.63 -12.26 -4.56
C THR A 315 2.17 -12.07 -4.97
N LEU A 316 1.35 -11.55 -4.06
CA LEU A 316 -0.02 -11.11 -4.35
C LEU A 316 -0.01 -10.00 -5.40
N THR A 317 -0.89 -10.10 -6.40
CA THR A 317 -1.06 -9.13 -7.46
C THR A 317 -2.44 -8.51 -7.46
N THR A 318 -2.61 -7.41 -8.18
CA THR A 318 -3.90 -6.71 -8.31
C THR A 318 -4.96 -7.48 -9.10
N LYS A 319 -4.60 -8.63 -9.69
CA LYS A 319 -5.47 -9.45 -10.56
C LYS A 319 -5.70 -10.85 -9.99
N GLN A 320 -5.69 -10.98 -8.69
CA GLN A 320 -5.79 -12.28 -7.99
C GLN A 320 -7.11 -13.02 -8.30
N ASP A 321 -8.16 -12.29 -8.68
CA ASP A 321 -9.48 -12.82 -9.08
C ASP A 321 -9.46 -13.60 -10.41
N ARG A 322 -8.50 -13.33 -11.28
CA ARG A 322 -8.45 -13.88 -12.64
C ARG A 322 -7.08 -14.44 -13.03
N ASN A 323 -6.04 -14.07 -12.31
CA ASN A 323 -4.69 -14.57 -12.48
C ASN A 323 -4.04 -14.75 -11.10
N PRO A 324 -4.35 -15.89 -10.40
CA PRO A 324 -3.96 -16.10 -9.02
C PRO A 324 -2.47 -16.47 -8.88
N ASN A 325 -1.58 -15.52 -9.15
CA ASN A 325 -0.13 -15.75 -9.07
C ASN A 325 0.35 -16.20 -7.69
N SER A 326 -0.37 -15.81 -6.63
CA SER A 326 0.01 -16.17 -5.25
C SER A 326 -0.13 -17.65 -4.95
N GLY A 327 -0.95 -18.35 -5.71
CA GLY A 327 -1.33 -19.75 -5.54
C GLY A 327 -2.84 -19.95 -5.40
N ILE A 328 -3.24 -21.20 -5.36
CA ILE A 328 -4.62 -21.66 -5.27
C ILE A 328 -4.77 -22.65 -4.13
N ILE A 329 -6.02 -22.92 -3.73
CA ILE A 329 -6.37 -23.82 -2.63
C ILE A 329 -7.31 -24.89 -3.16
N LYS A 330 -7.09 -26.16 -2.79
CA LYS A 330 -8.05 -27.23 -3.03
C LYS A 330 -9.36 -26.91 -2.33
N PHE A 331 -10.46 -27.03 -3.03
CA PHE A 331 -11.78 -26.72 -2.51
C PHE A 331 -12.79 -27.74 -3.04
N GLU A 332 -12.96 -28.83 -2.29
CA GLU A 332 -13.86 -29.93 -2.59
C GLU A 332 -15.02 -29.86 -1.60
N LYS A 333 -16.17 -29.33 -2.01
CA LYS A 333 -17.44 -29.50 -1.27
C LYS A 333 -18.50 -30.05 -2.21
N GLU A 334 -19.14 -31.15 -1.79
CA GLU A 334 -20.23 -31.79 -2.53
C GLU A 334 -21.42 -30.84 -2.83
N VAL A 335 -21.54 -29.79 -2.06
CA VAL A 335 -22.60 -28.75 -2.16
C VAL A 335 -22.43 -27.84 -3.37
N ILE A 336 -21.20 -27.73 -3.90
CA ILE A 336 -20.91 -26.78 -4.99
C ILE A 336 -20.89 -27.51 -6.32
N LYS A 337 -22.05 -27.65 -6.94
CA LYS A 337 -22.19 -28.14 -8.33
C LYS A 337 -21.56 -27.23 -9.40
N ILE A 338 -20.75 -26.24 -9.02
CA ILE A 338 -20.18 -25.24 -9.92
C ILE A 338 -18.66 -25.40 -9.93
N GLY A 339 -18.19 -26.14 -10.82
CA GLY A 339 -17.05 -26.02 -11.73
C GLY A 339 -15.69 -26.40 -11.22
N SER A 340 -15.07 -25.77 -10.28
CA SER A 340 -13.64 -25.97 -9.98
C SER A 340 -13.40 -26.69 -8.66
N GLN A 341 -12.47 -27.65 -8.66
CA GLN A 341 -11.96 -28.29 -7.44
C GLN A 341 -10.97 -27.39 -6.68
N TYR A 342 -10.77 -26.17 -7.16
CA TYR A 342 -9.86 -25.19 -6.61
C TYR A 342 -10.53 -23.83 -6.49
N ARG A 343 -10.11 -23.06 -5.51
CA ARG A 343 -10.44 -21.65 -5.36
C ARG A 343 -9.20 -20.77 -5.32
N ASN A 344 -9.36 -19.50 -5.60
CA ASN A 344 -8.37 -18.48 -5.31
C ASN A 344 -8.29 -18.23 -3.80
N LEU A 345 -7.24 -17.57 -3.33
CA LEU A 345 -7.26 -16.92 -2.02
C LEU A 345 -8.46 -15.96 -1.95
N THR A 346 -9.15 -15.93 -0.81
CA THR A 346 -10.22 -14.93 -0.59
C THR A 346 -9.60 -13.53 -0.39
N PRO A 347 -10.35 -12.43 -0.57
CA PRO A 347 -9.86 -11.10 -0.21
C PRO A 347 -9.35 -11.02 1.24
N ARG A 348 -10.06 -11.63 2.20
CA ARG A 348 -9.65 -11.74 3.61
C ARG A 348 -8.25 -12.35 3.74
N GLU A 349 -8.04 -13.53 3.16
CA GLU A 349 -6.75 -14.21 3.18
C GLU A 349 -5.63 -13.36 2.55
N CYS A 350 -5.96 -12.59 1.50
CA CYS A 350 -5.02 -11.65 0.90
C CYS A 350 -4.65 -10.50 1.86
N PHE A 351 -5.63 -9.94 2.58
CA PHE A 351 -5.36 -8.90 3.60
C PHE A 351 -4.48 -9.45 4.72
N LEU A 352 -4.77 -10.63 5.22
CA LEU A 352 -3.96 -11.29 6.23
C LEU A 352 -2.51 -11.54 5.77
N LEU A 353 -2.32 -12.00 4.53
CA LEU A 353 -0.99 -12.16 3.92
C LEU A 353 -0.25 -10.85 3.66
N MET A 354 -0.93 -9.71 3.70
CA MET A 354 -0.31 -8.38 3.71
C MET A 354 0.00 -7.88 5.12
N GLY A 355 -0.37 -8.64 6.16
CA GLY A 355 -0.09 -8.34 7.56
C GLY A 355 -1.19 -7.55 8.27
N PHE A 356 -2.32 -7.29 7.62
CA PHE A 356 -3.52 -6.78 8.29
C PHE A 356 -4.13 -7.88 9.16
N LYS A 357 -4.91 -7.49 10.15
CA LYS A 357 -5.59 -8.41 11.09
C LYS A 357 -7.00 -8.75 10.61
N GLU A 358 -7.58 -9.80 11.18
CA GLU A 358 -8.99 -10.16 10.95
C GLU A 358 -9.92 -8.96 11.19
N ASN A 359 -9.74 -8.30 12.33
CA ASN A 359 -10.57 -7.16 12.70
C ASN A 359 -10.47 -5.99 11.71
N ASP A 360 -9.33 -5.82 11.04
CA ASP A 360 -9.14 -4.78 10.02
C ASP A 360 -10.01 -5.10 8.80
N PHE A 361 -9.99 -6.35 8.35
CA PHE A 361 -10.83 -6.79 7.25
C PHE A 361 -12.31 -6.75 7.60
N ASP A 362 -12.69 -7.20 8.80
CA ASP A 362 -14.07 -7.13 9.29
C ASP A 362 -14.55 -5.67 9.36
N THR A 363 -13.71 -4.75 9.86
CA THR A 363 -14.02 -3.31 9.87
C THR A 363 -14.30 -2.77 8.47
N ILE A 364 -13.52 -3.19 7.47
CA ILE A 364 -13.75 -2.79 6.06
C ILE A 364 -15.11 -3.32 5.57
N ILE A 365 -15.41 -4.61 5.78
CA ILE A 365 -16.63 -5.24 5.25
C ILE A 365 -17.90 -4.74 5.95
N GLU A 366 -17.85 -4.54 7.28
CA GLU A 366 -18.97 -4.03 8.06
C GLU A 366 -19.33 -2.58 7.71
N ASN A 367 -18.32 -1.76 7.42
CA ASN A 367 -18.51 -0.35 7.07
C ASN A 367 -18.64 -0.11 5.56
N ASP A 368 -18.56 -1.16 4.71
CA ASP A 368 -18.68 -1.01 3.28
C ASP A 368 -20.08 -0.58 2.85
N LEU A 369 -20.12 0.39 1.95
CA LEU A 369 -21.36 0.98 1.44
C LEU A 369 -22.15 0.01 0.58
N GLU A 370 -23.45 -0.04 0.78
CA GLU A 370 -24.37 -0.53 -0.20
C GLU A 370 -24.67 0.58 -1.23
N VAL A 371 -24.16 0.43 -2.43
CA VAL A 371 -24.31 1.43 -3.51
C VAL A 371 -25.56 1.22 -4.34
N LEU A 372 -26.03 -0.01 -4.45
CA LEU A 372 -27.29 -0.44 -5.06
C LEU A 372 -27.81 -1.63 -4.27
N SER A 373 -29.11 -1.95 -4.38
CA SER A 373 -29.68 -3.11 -3.69
C SER A 373 -28.83 -4.37 -3.88
N GLY A 374 -28.27 -4.90 -2.78
CA GLY A 374 -27.40 -6.07 -2.77
C GLY A 374 -26.00 -5.88 -3.37
N LYS A 375 -25.60 -4.65 -3.75
CA LYS A 375 -24.25 -4.37 -4.29
C LYS A 375 -23.46 -3.45 -3.36
N LYS A 376 -22.36 -3.99 -2.85
CA LYS A 376 -21.37 -3.24 -2.07
C LYS A 376 -20.44 -2.41 -2.96
N PHE A 377 -19.89 -1.32 -2.41
CA PHE A 377 -18.91 -0.48 -3.11
C PHE A 377 -17.59 -1.24 -3.33
N LEU A 378 -17.12 -1.97 -2.32
CA LEU A 378 -15.88 -2.74 -2.38
C LEU A 378 -16.15 -4.17 -2.91
N SER A 379 -16.23 -4.32 -4.23
CA SER A 379 -16.29 -5.65 -4.84
C SER A 379 -15.00 -6.45 -4.56
N ASN A 380 -15.06 -7.78 -4.65
CA ASN A 380 -13.86 -8.64 -4.50
C ASN A 380 -12.71 -8.20 -5.42
N ALA A 381 -13.00 -7.80 -6.67
CA ALA A 381 -11.98 -7.30 -7.60
C ALA A 381 -11.28 -6.03 -7.07
N ARG A 382 -12.02 -5.12 -6.41
CA ARG A 382 -11.43 -3.94 -5.75
C ARG A 382 -10.60 -4.33 -4.55
N LEU A 383 -11.11 -5.22 -3.70
CA LEU A 383 -10.38 -5.72 -2.54
C LEU A 383 -9.05 -6.40 -2.94
N TYR A 384 -9.04 -7.24 -3.98
CA TYR A 384 -7.80 -7.81 -4.52
C TYR A 384 -6.85 -6.74 -5.06
N LYS A 385 -7.38 -5.72 -5.73
CA LYS A 385 -6.55 -4.61 -6.23
C LYS A 385 -5.90 -3.84 -5.09
N LEU A 386 -6.64 -3.54 -4.04
CA LEU A 386 -6.15 -2.84 -2.85
C LEU A 386 -5.02 -3.62 -2.17
N THR A 387 -5.19 -4.92 -1.96
CA THR A 387 -4.14 -5.77 -1.38
C THR A 387 -2.92 -5.91 -2.27
N GLY A 388 -3.12 -6.08 -3.58
CA GLY A 388 -2.00 -6.20 -4.54
C GLY A 388 -1.11 -4.95 -4.60
N ASN A 389 -1.71 -3.77 -4.40
CA ASN A 389 -1.00 -2.48 -4.35
C ASN A 389 -0.43 -2.16 -2.95
N SER A 390 -0.80 -2.92 -1.92
CA SER A 390 -0.40 -2.65 -0.54
C SER A 390 1.04 -3.06 -0.25
N ILE A 391 1.61 -2.51 0.81
CA ILE A 391 2.92 -2.89 1.36
C ILE A 391 2.68 -3.87 2.52
N VAL A 392 3.59 -4.82 2.70
CA VAL A 392 3.50 -5.80 3.80
C VAL A 392 3.78 -5.12 5.13
N VAL A 393 2.79 -5.11 6.01
CA VAL A 393 2.80 -4.38 7.29
C VAL A 393 3.98 -4.78 8.18
N PRO A 394 4.30 -6.08 8.43
CA PRO A 394 5.44 -6.46 9.26
C PRO A 394 6.80 -5.97 8.77
N VAL A 395 6.98 -5.76 7.46
CA VAL A 395 8.22 -5.16 6.92
C VAL A 395 8.29 -3.68 7.31
N LEU A 396 7.17 -2.97 7.20
CA LEU A 396 7.08 -1.56 7.60
C LEU A 396 7.27 -1.38 9.12
N GLU A 397 6.82 -2.32 9.93
CA GLU A 397 7.03 -2.31 11.38
C GLU A 397 8.52 -2.21 11.73
N GLU A 398 9.37 -3.03 11.11
CA GLU A 398 10.83 -2.98 11.33
C GLU A 398 11.46 -1.70 10.79
N ILE A 399 11.01 -1.21 9.64
CA ILE A 399 11.45 0.07 9.06
C ILE A 399 11.08 1.24 9.99
N PHE A 400 9.85 1.30 10.49
CA PHE A 400 9.42 2.37 11.40
C PHE A 400 10.07 2.30 12.77
N LYS A 401 10.47 1.10 13.24
CA LYS A 401 11.32 0.99 14.45
C LYS A 401 12.65 1.69 14.23
N GLN A 402 13.33 1.46 13.09
CA GLN A 402 14.58 2.16 12.76
C GLN A 402 14.38 3.68 12.65
N ILE A 403 13.36 4.12 11.92
CA ILE A 403 13.04 5.55 11.80
C ILE A 403 12.84 6.18 13.18
N ASN A 404 12.09 5.53 14.05
CA ASN A 404 11.83 6.05 15.40
C ASN A 404 13.10 6.08 16.26
N GLN A 405 13.93 5.05 16.21
CA GLN A 405 15.21 5.02 16.92
C GLN A 405 16.15 6.13 16.44
N ILE A 406 16.35 6.28 15.14
CA ILE A 406 17.17 7.37 14.58
C ILE A 406 16.61 8.74 15.00
N ASN A 407 15.29 8.92 14.94
CA ASN A 407 14.66 10.19 15.33
C ASN A 407 14.85 10.54 16.79
N THR A 408 14.83 9.53 17.70
CA THR A 408 14.91 9.77 19.15
C THR A 408 16.36 9.79 19.67
N GLU A 409 17.24 8.97 19.10
CA GLU A 409 18.60 8.76 19.64
C GLU A 409 19.65 9.57 18.88
N ILE A 410 19.43 9.89 17.61
CA ILE A 410 20.42 10.58 16.77
C ILE A 410 20.00 12.00 16.43
N LEU A 411 18.75 12.20 15.93
CA LEU A 411 18.29 13.52 15.50
C LEU A 411 17.78 14.37 16.66
N LYS A 412 17.21 13.75 17.70
CA LYS A 412 16.78 14.41 18.94
C LYS A 412 17.43 13.72 20.15
N PRO A 413 18.74 13.81 20.32
CA PRO A 413 19.34 13.26 21.53
C PRO A 413 18.71 13.95 22.73
N THR A 414 18.16 13.16 23.64
CA THR A 414 17.71 13.67 24.94
C THR A 414 18.94 14.35 25.54
N VAL A 415 18.87 15.65 25.76
CA VAL A 415 19.91 16.38 26.51
C VAL A 415 19.93 15.74 27.89
N SER A 416 20.80 14.76 28.10
CA SER A 416 21.13 14.32 29.44
C SER A 416 21.72 15.54 30.13
N ILE A 417 20.93 16.18 30.95
CA ILE A 417 21.38 17.19 31.90
C ILE A 417 22.45 16.50 32.74
N LEU A 418 23.71 16.73 32.39
CA LEU A 418 24.82 16.51 33.28
C LEU A 418 24.62 17.50 34.42
N GLN A 419 23.94 17.06 35.48
CA GLN A 419 24.00 17.70 36.79
C GLN A 419 25.23 17.16 37.54
#